data_3e6cd1fcb0bdde005e4daccb1be5f601
#
_entry.id   3e6cd1fcb0bdde005e4daccb1be5f601
#
_cell.length_a   1.000
_cell.length_b   1.000
_cell.length_c   1.000
_cell.angle_alpha   90.00
_cell.angle_beta   90.00
_cell.angle_gamma   90.00
#
_symmetry.space_group_name_H-M   'P 1'
#
loop_
_entity.id
_entity.type
_entity.pdbx_description
1 polymer ?
#
loop_
_entity_poly.entity_id
_entity_poly.type
_entity_poly.pdbx_seq_one_letter_code
_entity_poly.pdbx_strand_id
1 'polypeptide(L)'
;MMFELIAEMLSYSFMRRALIAGILVALCSALLGVTLVLKRYSMIGDGLSHVGFGAACVAMALNVAPLKISVPVVIVAAFLLMRINDSAKIKGDAAIALISSTSIAVGVIAASLTTGLNTDVSGYMFGSILLMSKSDIIACAALSVTVLVMYVIFYNRIFAVTFDEPFAAATGTKTGVYNTIIALLTAVTVVVGMRIMGALLISSLIIFPALTSMRVCKSFRAVTIVSAVVSCVCFFIGLVLSYALNTPAGASVVAANAVCLALFAAAGAVMNRISRGKFK
;
A
#
# COMPACT_ATOMS: atom_id res chain seq x y z
N MET A 1 20.16 16.47 20.23
CA MET A 1 19.22 17.08 19.27
C MET A 1 18.35 16.05 18.54
N MET A 2 18.89 15.17 17.65
CA MET A 2 18.03 14.18 16.93
C MET A 2 17.46 13.10 17.86
N PHE A 3 18.23 12.59 18.83
CA PHE A 3 17.76 11.63 19.83
C PHE A 3 16.70 12.21 20.78
N GLU A 4 16.84 13.44 21.19
CA GLU A 4 15.87 14.15 22.02
C GLU A 4 14.55 14.34 21.27
N LEU A 5 14.61 14.74 19.99
CA LEU A 5 13.45 14.89 19.14
C LEU A 5 12.70 13.56 18.94
N ILE A 6 13.41 12.45 18.73
CA ILE A 6 12.80 11.11 18.63
C ILE A 6 12.19 10.70 20.00
N ALA A 7 12.87 10.97 21.11
CA ALA A 7 12.36 10.67 22.44
C ALA A 7 11.11 11.48 22.75
N GLU A 8 11.10 12.76 22.40
CA GLU A 8 9.94 13.66 22.53
C GLU A 8 8.76 13.15 21.66
N MET A 9 9.02 12.86 20.38
CA MET A 9 8.01 12.31 19.46
C MET A 9 7.39 11.01 20.04
N LEU A 10 8.21 10.11 20.59
CA LEU A 10 7.75 8.85 21.17
C LEU A 10 7.11 9.01 22.57
N SER A 11 7.21 10.15 23.23
CA SER A 11 6.50 10.43 24.48
C SER A 11 4.99 10.52 24.26
N TYR A 12 4.55 10.98 23.08
CA TYR A 12 3.15 11.10 22.72
C TYR A 12 2.52 9.74 22.44
N SER A 13 1.44 9.41 23.17
CA SER A 13 0.77 8.11 23.05
C SER A 13 0.16 7.85 21.66
N PHE A 14 -0.32 8.91 20.98
CA PHE A 14 -0.85 8.80 19.62
C PHE A 14 0.24 8.48 18.61
N MET A 15 1.44 9.07 18.77
CA MET A 15 2.56 8.85 17.87
C MET A 15 3.10 7.41 17.95
N ARG A 16 3.18 6.84 19.16
CA ARG A 16 3.56 5.43 19.35
C ARG A 16 2.57 4.48 18.66
N ARG A 17 1.27 4.75 18.78
CA ARG A 17 0.23 3.95 18.11
C ARG A 17 0.30 4.08 16.60
N ALA A 18 0.48 5.29 16.09
CA ALA A 18 0.67 5.56 14.68
C ALA A 18 1.90 4.84 14.11
N LEU A 19 3.00 4.84 14.85
CA LEU A 19 4.23 4.15 14.46
C LEU A 19 4.00 2.63 14.35
N ILE A 20 3.38 2.01 15.38
CA ILE A 20 3.12 0.56 15.39
C ILE A 20 2.18 0.17 14.23
N ALA A 21 1.02 0.83 14.14
CA ALA A 21 0.06 0.55 13.09
C ALA A 21 0.64 0.83 11.70
N GLY A 22 1.40 1.91 11.57
CA GLY A 22 2.05 2.30 10.34
C GLY A 22 3.12 1.34 9.85
N ILE A 23 3.96 0.82 10.74
CA ILE A 23 4.95 -0.22 10.40
C ILE A 23 4.26 -1.51 9.96
N LEU A 24 3.18 -1.92 10.63
CA LEU A 24 2.42 -3.10 10.23
C LEU A 24 1.83 -2.95 8.82
N VAL A 25 1.23 -1.80 8.51
CA VAL A 25 0.70 -1.51 7.17
C VAL A 25 1.82 -1.41 6.14
N ALA A 26 2.94 -0.78 6.48
CA ALA A 26 4.11 -0.66 5.60
C ALA A 26 4.68 -2.04 5.24
N LEU A 27 4.74 -2.96 6.21
CA LEU A 27 5.13 -4.36 5.97
C LEU A 27 4.14 -5.08 5.04
N CYS A 28 2.84 -5.01 5.31
CA CYS A 28 1.82 -5.60 4.44
C CYS A 28 1.93 -5.08 3.01
N SER A 29 2.04 -3.75 2.86
CA SER A 29 2.13 -3.07 1.57
C SER A 29 3.37 -3.49 0.79
N ALA A 30 4.53 -3.58 1.46
CA ALA A 30 5.78 -3.98 0.83
C ALA A 30 5.75 -5.44 0.35
N LEU A 31 5.23 -6.35 1.17
CA LEU A 31 5.14 -7.77 0.82
C LEU A 31 4.20 -8.01 -0.36
N LEU A 32 3.01 -7.42 -0.33
CA LEU A 32 2.05 -7.50 -1.43
C LEU A 32 2.53 -6.73 -2.66
N GLY A 33 3.21 -5.60 -2.45
CA GLY A 33 3.77 -4.77 -3.50
C GLY A 33 4.75 -5.52 -4.40
N VAL A 34 5.62 -6.36 -3.85
CA VAL A 34 6.51 -7.22 -4.63
C VAL A 34 5.72 -8.13 -5.57
N THR A 35 4.68 -8.76 -5.05
CA THR A 35 3.79 -9.63 -5.84
C THR A 35 3.07 -8.86 -6.95
N LEU A 36 2.48 -7.71 -6.61
CA LEU A 36 1.73 -6.89 -7.56
C LEU A 36 2.61 -6.30 -8.66
N VAL A 37 3.80 -5.81 -8.32
CA VAL A 37 4.75 -5.25 -9.29
C VAL A 37 5.23 -6.33 -10.26
N LEU A 38 5.57 -7.53 -9.77
CA LEU A 38 5.99 -8.66 -10.62
C LEU A 38 4.87 -9.15 -11.54
N LYS A 39 3.63 -9.14 -11.07
CA LYS A 39 2.45 -9.46 -11.89
C LYS A 39 2.02 -8.34 -12.84
N ARG A 40 2.73 -7.20 -12.86
CA ARG A 40 2.39 -6.00 -13.63
C ARG A 40 1.05 -5.35 -13.22
N TYR A 41 0.67 -5.50 -11.96
CA TYR A 41 -0.52 -4.92 -11.36
C TYR A 41 -0.20 -3.72 -10.45
N SER A 42 0.90 -3.00 -10.74
CA SER A 42 1.42 -1.92 -9.87
C SER A 42 0.37 -0.85 -9.56
N MET A 43 -0.48 -0.51 -10.53
CA MET A 43 -1.51 0.53 -10.40
C MET A 43 -2.77 0.08 -9.64
N ILE A 44 -2.93 -1.23 -9.35
CA ILE A 44 -4.11 -1.72 -8.61
C ILE A 44 -4.22 -1.10 -7.23
N GLY A 45 -3.10 -0.93 -6.52
CA GLY A 45 -3.08 -0.31 -5.20
C GLY A 45 -3.62 1.12 -5.22
N ASP A 46 -3.22 1.89 -6.23
CA ASP A 46 -3.70 3.26 -6.45
C ASP A 46 -5.20 3.27 -6.77
N GLY A 47 -5.63 2.46 -7.74
CA GLY A 47 -7.04 2.33 -8.10
C GLY A 47 -7.94 1.96 -6.92
N LEU A 48 -7.52 0.98 -6.13
CA LEU A 48 -8.27 0.55 -4.95
C LEU A 48 -8.29 1.61 -3.83
N SER A 49 -7.24 2.42 -3.70
CA SER A 49 -7.23 3.52 -2.73
C SER A 49 -8.26 4.59 -3.09
N HIS A 50 -8.43 4.90 -4.35
CA HIS A 50 -9.45 5.82 -4.83
C HIS A 50 -10.87 5.26 -4.70
N VAL A 51 -11.06 3.96 -4.93
CA VAL A 51 -12.32 3.27 -4.63
C VAL A 51 -12.64 3.34 -3.14
N GLY A 52 -11.66 3.08 -2.30
CA GLY A 52 -11.80 3.17 -0.85
C GLY A 52 -12.16 4.57 -0.37
N PHE A 53 -11.54 5.59 -0.96
CA PHE A 53 -11.86 7.00 -0.73
C PHE A 53 -13.31 7.32 -1.10
N GLY A 54 -13.74 6.96 -2.30
CA GLY A 54 -15.12 7.18 -2.74
C GLY A 54 -16.14 6.50 -1.83
N ALA A 55 -15.88 5.22 -1.48
CA ALA A 55 -16.73 4.45 -0.57
C ALA A 55 -16.76 5.06 0.85
N ALA A 56 -15.64 5.60 1.35
CA ALA A 56 -15.58 6.26 2.64
C ALA A 56 -16.40 7.56 2.66
N CYS A 57 -16.31 8.37 1.61
CA CYS A 57 -17.12 9.59 1.46
C CYS A 57 -18.63 9.27 1.44
N VAL A 58 -19.04 8.25 0.69
CA VAL A 58 -20.44 7.81 0.66
C VAL A 58 -20.88 7.29 2.04
N ALA A 59 -20.03 6.54 2.73
CA ALA A 59 -20.33 6.05 4.08
C ALA A 59 -20.54 7.20 5.07
N MET A 60 -19.69 8.22 5.02
CA MET A 60 -19.81 9.42 5.85
C MET A 60 -21.07 10.20 5.53
N ALA A 61 -21.42 10.35 4.24
CA ALA A 61 -22.67 10.99 3.82
C ALA A 61 -23.91 10.26 4.34
N LEU A 62 -23.84 8.94 4.48
CA LEU A 62 -24.89 8.11 5.07
C LEU A 62 -24.84 7.99 6.60
N ASN A 63 -23.89 8.69 7.27
CA ASN A 63 -23.64 8.58 8.71
C ASN A 63 -23.34 7.15 9.19
N VAL A 64 -22.68 6.34 8.33
CA VAL A 64 -22.25 4.98 8.64
C VAL A 64 -20.72 4.96 8.83
N ALA A 65 -20.24 4.09 9.72
CA ALA A 65 -18.80 3.93 9.94
C ALA A 65 -18.08 3.61 8.60
N PRO A 66 -17.09 4.42 8.16
CA PRO A 66 -16.48 4.31 6.83
C PRO A 66 -15.94 2.92 6.51
N LEU A 67 -15.28 2.25 7.47
CA LEU A 67 -14.74 0.90 7.27
C LEU A 67 -15.80 -0.15 6.92
N LYS A 68 -17.03 -0.02 7.43
CA LYS A 68 -18.10 -0.98 7.15
C LYS A 68 -18.52 -1.00 5.67
N ILE A 69 -18.43 0.13 4.98
CA ILE A 69 -18.76 0.25 3.56
C ILE A 69 -17.50 0.12 2.71
N SER A 70 -16.40 0.74 3.08
CA SER A 70 -15.17 0.73 2.26
C SER A 70 -14.59 -0.67 2.10
N VAL A 71 -14.55 -1.50 3.16
CA VAL A 71 -13.99 -2.85 3.07
C VAL A 71 -14.71 -3.71 2.01
N PRO A 72 -16.03 -3.93 2.08
CA PRO A 72 -16.69 -4.76 1.09
C PRO A 72 -16.64 -4.17 -0.33
N VAL A 73 -16.76 -2.85 -0.49
CA VAL A 73 -16.71 -2.19 -1.79
C VAL A 73 -15.33 -2.37 -2.43
N VAL A 74 -14.24 -2.16 -1.68
CA VAL A 74 -12.87 -2.33 -2.21
C VAL A 74 -12.55 -3.80 -2.49
N ILE A 75 -13.06 -4.74 -1.70
CA ILE A 75 -12.93 -6.18 -2.00
C ILE A 75 -13.60 -6.53 -3.33
N VAL A 76 -14.82 -6.06 -3.56
CA VAL A 76 -15.52 -6.27 -4.83
C VAL A 76 -14.77 -5.62 -5.99
N ALA A 77 -14.29 -4.39 -5.82
CA ALA A 77 -13.51 -3.68 -6.82
C ALA A 77 -12.19 -4.40 -7.14
N ALA A 78 -11.48 -4.90 -6.12
CA ALA A 78 -10.24 -5.67 -6.32
C ALA A 78 -10.48 -6.93 -7.15
N PHE A 79 -11.54 -7.66 -6.82
CA PHE A 79 -11.93 -8.86 -7.58
C PHE A 79 -12.29 -8.52 -9.03
N LEU A 80 -13.08 -7.47 -9.25
CA LEU A 80 -13.47 -7.02 -10.59
C LEU A 80 -12.25 -6.57 -11.40
N LEU A 81 -11.35 -5.77 -10.82
CA LEU A 81 -10.13 -5.29 -11.49
C LEU A 81 -9.23 -6.45 -11.92
N MET A 82 -9.02 -7.43 -11.06
CA MET A 82 -8.21 -8.60 -11.44
C MET A 82 -8.87 -9.38 -12.57
N ARG A 83 -10.18 -9.58 -12.52
CA ARG A 83 -10.92 -10.32 -13.55
C ARG A 83 -10.98 -9.59 -14.90
N ILE A 84 -11.10 -8.26 -14.88
CA ILE A 84 -11.08 -7.44 -16.12
C ILE A 84 -9.69 -7.47 -16.75
N ASN A 85 -8.65 -7.43 -15.95
CA ASN A 85 -7.27 -7.46 -16.45
C ASN A 85 -6.91 -8.80 -17.12
N ASP A 86 -7.51 -9.91 -16.69
CA ASP A 86 -7.36 -11.23 -17.32
C ASP A 86 -8.15 -11.33 -18.64
N SER A 87 -9.12 -10.45 -18.86
CA SER A 87 -9.91 -10.41 -20.10
C SER A 87 -9.27 -9.45 -21.10
N ALA A 88 -8.83 -9.97 -22.26
CA ALA A 88 -8.08 -9.23 -23.30
C ALA A 88 -8.80 -8.02 -23.94
N LYS A 89 -10.05 -7.70 -23.55
CA LYS A 89 -10.86 -6.65 -24.17
C LYS A 89 -10.55 -5.23 -23.69
N ILE A 90 -10.15 -5.05 -22.44
CA ILE A 90 -9.80 -3.74 -21.86
C ILE A 90 -8.41 -3.85 -21.24
N LYS A 91 -7.50 -2.96 -21.60
CA LYS A 91 -6.19 -2.90 -20.96
C LYS A 91 -6.37 -2.58 -19.46
N GLY A 92 -5.70 -3.31 -18.60
CA GLY A 92 -5.84 -3.19 -17.14
C GLY A 92 -5.72 -1.76 -16.61
N ASP A 93 -4.77 -0.98 -17.16
CA ASP A 93 -4.57 0.43 -16.76
C ASP A 93 -5.80 1.31 -17.09
N ALA A 94 -6.48 1.06 -18.22
CA ALA A 94 -7.68 1.80 -18.58
C ALA A 94 -8.86 1.45 -17.65
N ALA A 95 -8.99 0.19 -17.25
CA ALA A 95 -10.01 -0.23 -16.30
C ALA A 95 -9.77 0.40 -14.92
N ILE A 96 -8.51 0.43 -14.45
CA ILE A 96 -8.12 1.07 -13.19
C ILE A 96 -8.44 2.56 -13.26
N ALA A 97 -8.06 3.25 -14.34
CA ALA A 97 -8.31 4.69 -14.51
C ALA A 97 -9.82 5.02 -14.48
N LEU A 98 -10.65 4.24 -15.18
CA LEU A 98 -12.11 4.43 -15.20
C LEU A 98 -12.73 4.26 -13.80
N ILE A 99 -12.39 3.16 -13.12
CA ILE A 99 -12.93 2.87 -11.79
C ILE A 99 -12.44 3.91 -10.76
N SER A 100 -11.17 4.31 -10.81
CA SER A 100 -10.61 5.34 -9.94
C SER A 100 -11.30 6.68 -10.12
N SER A 101 -11.37 7.17 -11.36
CA SER A 101 -11.98 8.48 -11.67
C SER A 101 -13.46 8.52 -11.30
N THR A 102 -14.20 7.45 -11.59
CA THR A 102 -15.61 7.34 -11.23
C THR A 102 -15.81 7.33 -9.72
N SER A 103 -14.96 6.57 -9.00
CA SER A 103 -15.05 6.48 -7.54
C SER A 103 -14.72 7.80 -6.85
N ILE A 104 -13.71 8.52 -7.33
CA ILE A 104 -13.37 9.86 -6.83
C ILE A 104 -14.54 10.81 -7.08
N ALA A 105 -15.10 10.83 -8.30
CA ALA A 105 -16.21 11.70 -8.66
C ALA A 105 -17.42 11.46 -7.75
N VAL A 106 -17.83 10.19 -7.58
CA VAL A 106 -18.94 9.82 -6.68
C VAL A 106 -18.64 10.25 -5.24
N GLY A 107 -17.41 10.01 -4.77
CA GLY A 107 -17.00 10.40 -3.41
C GLY A 107 -17.05 11.90 -3.18
N VAL A 108 -16.52 12.69 -4.14
CA VAL A 108 -16.53 14.16 -4.05
C VAL A 108 -17.96 14.72 -4.11
N ILE A 109 -18.80 14.17 -4.98
CA ILE A 109 -20.23 14.56 -5.04
C ILE A 109 -20.93 14.25 -3.70
N ALA A 110 -20.74 13.05 -3.17
CA ALA A 110 -21.34 12.67 -1.88
C ALA A 110 -20.87 13.59 -0.74
N ALA A 111 -19.57 13.93 -0.71
CA ALA A 111 -19.01 14.84 0.26
C ALA A 111 -19.54 16.28 0.10
N SER A 112 -19.71 16.76 -1.13
CA SER A 112 -20.19 18.14 -1.41
C SER A 112 -21.68 18.33 -1.06
N LEU A 113 -22.46 17.26 -1.15
CA LEU A 113 -23.88 17.29 -0.78
C LEU A 113 -24.11 17.25 0.75
N THR A 114 -23.08 16.96 1.53
CA THR A 114 -23.18 16.81 2.98
C THR A 114 -22.43 17.95 3.67
N THR A 115 -23.13 18.76 4.43
CA THR A 115 -22.56 19.90 5.16
C THR A 115 -21.58 19.41 6.25
N GLY A 116 -20.37 19.98 6.29
CA GLY A 116 -19.38 19.71 7.35
C GLY A 116 -18.30 18.67 7.03
N LEU A 117 -18.36 17.96 5.89
CA LEU A 117 -17.40 16.87 5.57
C LEU A 117 -16.07 17.33 4.95
N ASN A 118 -15.90 18.60 4.58
CA ASN A 118 -14.72 19.06 3.84
C ASN A 118 -13.38 18.82 4.56
N THR A 119 -13.38 18.85 5.89
CA THR A 119 -12.14 18.63 6.69
C THR A 119 -11.80 17.15 6.79
N ASP A 120 -12.80 16.27 6.91
CA ASP A 120 -12.60 14.83 7.03
C ASP A 120 -12.15 14.19 5.71
N VAL A 121 -12.63 14.72 4.58
CA VAL A 121 -12.28 14.26 3.22
C VAL A 121 -10.78 14.46 2.95
N SER A 122 -10.22 15.61 3.31
CA SER A 122 -8.77 15.86 3.18
C SER A 122 -7.93 14.90 4.02
N GLY A 123 -8.42 14.55 5.22
CA GLY A 123 -7.78 13.56 6.08
C GLY A 123 -7.67 12.16 5.45
N TYR A 124 -8.67 11.74 4.67
CA TYR A 124 -8.65 10.46 3.95
C TYR A 124 -7.70 10.46 2.74
N MET A 125 -7.50 11.59 2.07
CA MET A 125 -6.56 11.70 0.94
C MET A 125 -5.10 11.74 1.39
N PHE A 126 -4.80 12.56 2.39
CA PHE A 126 -3.42 12.84 2.82
C PHE A 126 -2.99 12.09 4.09
N GLY A 127 -3.93 11.44 4.75
CA GLY A 127 -3.75 10.78 6.03
C GLY A 127 -3.84 11.76 7.21
N SER A 128 -4.56 11.38 8.23
CA SER A 128 -4.59 12.11 9.50
C SER A 128 -4.49 11.12 10.65
N ILE A 129 -3.28 11.01 11.18
CA ILE A 129 -2.97 10.17 12.33
C ILE A 129 -3.74 10.64 13.58
N LEU A 130 -4.06 11.93 13.64
CA LEU A 130 -4.73 12.57 14.79
C LEU A 130 -6.21 12.21 14.91
N LEU A 131 -6.87 11.84 13.79
CA LEU A 131 -8.31 11.56 13.74
C LEU A 131 -8.67 10.10 14.10
N MET A 132 -7.69 9.27 14.43
CA MET A 132 -7.93 7.84 14.69
C MET A 132 -8.36 7.56 16.12
N SER A 133 -9.47 6.82 16.27
CA SER A 133 -9.88 6.27 17.55
C SER A 133 -9.00 5.09 17.98
N LYS A 134 -8.98 4.76 19.28
CA LYS A 134 -8.26 3.57 19.77
C LYS A 134 -8.78 2.27 19.14
N SER A 135 -10.08 2.19 18.89
CA SER A 135 -10.72 1.03 18.25
C SER A 135 -10.28 0.86 16.81
N ASP A 136 -10.13 1.95 16.05
CA ASP A 136 -9.65 1.91 14.68
C ASP A 136 -8.22 1.36 14.60
N ILE A 137 -7.34 1.81 15.51
CA ILE A 137 -5.95 1.36 15.55
C ILE A 137 -5.85 -0.14 15.85
N ILE A 138 -6.66 -0.64 16.80
CA ILE A 138 -6.69 -2.06 17.15
C ILE A 138 -7.23 -2.88 15.96
N ALA A 139 -8.32 -2.43 15.33
CA ALA A 139 -8.87 -3.10 14.15
C ALA A 139 -7.86 -3.13 13.00
N CYS A 140 -7.18 -2.02 12.74
CA CYS A 140 -6.14 -1.93 11.72
C CYS A 140 -4.95 -2.85 12.02
N ALA A 141 -4.48 -2.90 13.26
CA ALA A 141 -3.41 -3.80 13.67
C ALA A 141 -3.81 -5.28 13.53
N ALA A 142 -5.01 -5.64 13.97
CA ALA A 142 -5.53 -7.00 13.83
C ALA A 142 -5.65 -7.43 12.37
N LEU A 143 -6.19 -6.57 11.50
CA LEU A 143 -6.29 -6.83 10.06
C LEU A 143 -4.91 -6.95 9.42
N SER A 144 -3.97 -6.06 9.75
CA SER A 144 -2.59 -6.11 9.22
C SER A 144 -1.88 -7.40 9.66
N VAL A 145 -2.00 -7.81 10.91
CA VAL A 145 -1.45 -9.08 11.40
C VAL A 145 -2.06 -10.26 10.65
N THR A 146 -3.37 -10.25 10.43
CA THR A 146 -4.06 -11.28 9.64
C THR A 146 -3.50 -11.35 8.22
N VAL A 147 -3.29 -10.22 7.55
CA VAL A 147 -2.68 -10.15 6.21
C VAL A 147 -1.27 -10.73 6.22
N LEU A 148 -0.43 -10.35 7.20
CA LEU A 148 0.95 -10.86 7.32
C LEU A 148 0.97 -12.37 7.54
N VAL A 149 0.14 -12.90 8.44
CA VAL A 149 0.04 -14.33 8.72
C VAL A 149 -0.40 -15.08 7.46
N MET A 150 -1.44 -14.63 6.79
CA MET A 150 -1.93 -15.24 5.55
C MET A 150 -0.88 -15.19 4.43
N TYR A 151 -0.16 -14.07 4.27
CA TYR A 151 0.92 -13.96 3.30
C TYR A 151 2.04 -14.97 3.59
N VAL A 152 2.45 -15.13 4.85
CA VAL A 152 3.50 -16.09 5.24
C VAL A 152 3.05 -17.53 5.03
N ILE A 153 1.82 -17.89 5.41
CA ILE A 153 1.26 -19.24 5.21
C ILE A 153 1.22 -19.60 3.72
N PHE A 154 0.79 -18.66 2.88
CA PHE A 154 0.66 -18.90 1.43
C PHE A 154 1.89 -18.49 0.63
N TYR A 155 3.01 -18.09 1.28
CA TYR A 155 4.20 -17.55 0.63
C TYR A 155 4.66 -18.37 -0.59
N ASN A 156 4.83 -19.69 -0.44
CA ASN A 156 5.31 -20.55 -1.51
C ASN A 156 4.32 -20.63 -2.70
N ARG A 157 3.03 -20.58 -2.42
CA ARG A 157 1.99 -20.61 -3.46
C ARG A 157 1.86 -19.27 -4.15
N ILE A 158 1.92 -18.16 -3.38
CA ILE A 158 1.96 -16.80 -3.90
C ILE A 158 3.17 -16.63 -4.81
N PHE A 159 4.36 -17.09 -4.38
CA PHE A 159 5.56 -17.08 -5.20
C PHE A 159 5.36 -17.82 -6.54
N ALA A 160 4.88 -19.06 -6.49
CA ALA A 160 4.68 -19.87 -7.70
C ALA A 160 3.72 -19.21 -8.70
N VAL A 161 2.57 -18.71 -8.20
CA VAL A 161 1.56 -18.04 -9.03
C VAL A 161 2.02 -16.65 -9.52
N THR A 162 2.94 -16.02 -8.80
CA THR A 162 3.49 -14.72 -9.20
C THR A 162 4.54 -14.83 -10.29
N PHE A 163 5.36 -15.88 -10.23
CA PHE A 163 6.52 -16.03 -11.12
C PHE A 163 6.15 -16.70 -12.45
N ASP A 164 5.37 -17.78 -12.39
CA ASP A 164 4.94 -18.52 -13.57
C ASP A 164 3.55 -19.14 -13.32
N GLU A 165 2.51 -18.40 -13.64
CA GLU A 165 1.14 -18.83 -13.44
C GLU A 165 0.74 -20.05 -14.29
N PRO A 166 1.11 -20.14 -15.60
CA PRO A 166 0.90 -21.33 -16.42
C PRO A 166 1.56 -22.59 -15.84
N PHE A 167 2.80 -22.50 -15.40
CA PHE A 167 3.51 -23.62 -14.77
C PHE A 167 2.86 -24.01 -13.44
N ALA A 168 2.50 -23.05 -12.60
CA ALA A 168 1.80 -23.31 -11.35
C ALA A 168 0.46 -24.03 -11.58
N ALA A 169 -0.29 -23.66 -12.62
CA ALA A 169 -1.52 -24.34 -13.01
C ALA A 169 -1.25 -25.77 -13.51
N ALA A 170 -0.23 -25.99 -14.34
CA ALA A 170 0.16 -27.29 -14.84
C ALA A 170 0.60 -28.26 -13.73
N THR A 171 1.18 -27.75 -12.64
CA THR A 171 1.56 -28.53 -11.45
C THR A 171 0.41 -28.74 -10.45
N GLY A 172 -0.83 -28.44 -10.84
CA GLY A 172 -2.04 -28.67 -10.03
C GLY A 172 -2.36 -27.59 -9.00
N THR A 173 -1.67 -26.44 -9.04
CA THR A 173 -1.99 -25.30 -8.16
C THR A 173 -3.23 -24.58 -8.70
N LYS A 174 -4.24 -24.38 -7.85
CA LYS A 174 -5.46 -23.63 -8.21
C LYS A 174 -5.15 -22.12 -8.28
N THR A 175 -4.58 -21.65 -9.40
CA THR A 175 -4.08 -20.29 -9.57
C THR A 175 -5.15 -19.22 -9.31
N GLY A 176 -6.39 -19.45 -9.76
CA GLY A 176 -7.52 -18.55 -9.52
C GLY A 176 -7.81 -18.30 -8.04
N VAL A 177 -7.66 -19.32 -7.19
CA VAL A 177 -7.84 -19.17 -5.73
C VAL A 177 -6.75 -18.27 -5.13
N TYR A 178 -5.49 -18.49 -5.53
CA TYR A 178 -4.38 -17.67 -5.00
C TYR A 178 -4.41 -16.25 -5.54
N ASN A 179 -4.83 -16.03 -6.77
CA ASN A 179 -5.09 -14.69 -7.30
C ASN A 179 -6.19 -13.97 -6.49
N THR A 180 -7.28 -14.67 -6.16
CA THR A 180 -8.34 -14.14 -5.30
C THR A 180 -7.82 -13.80 -3.90
N ILE A 181 -6.96 -14.65 -3.32
CA ILE A 181 -6.32 -14.38 -2.02
C ILE A 181 -5.45 -13.12 -2.11
N ILE A 182 -4.61 -12.98 -3.14
CA ILE A 182 -3.77 -11.78 -3.35
C ILE A 182 -4.67 -10.53 -3.46
N ALA A 183 -5.76 -10.60 -4.23
CA ALA A 183 -6.71 -9.50 -4.37
C ALA A 183 -7.33 -9.10 -3.02
N LEU A 184 -7.79 -10.09 -2.25
CA LEU A 184 -8.40 -9.88 -0.94
C LEU A 184 -7.42 -9.25 0.05
N LEU A 185 -6.19 -9.79 0.14
CA LEU A 185 -5.16 -9.25 1.02
C LEU A 185 -4.78 -7.82 0.62
N THR A 186 -4.69 -7.54 -0.69
CA THR A 186 -4.43 -6.20 -1.21
C THR A 186 -5.55 -5.23 -0.86
N ALA A 187 -6.80 -5.62 -1.09
CA ALA A 187 -7.97 -4.81 -0.76
C ALA A 187 -8.01 -4.42 0.73
N VAL A 188 -7.82 -5.40 1.61
CA VAL A 188 -7.79 -5.17 3.06
C VAL A 188 -6.64 -4.24 3.43
N THR A 189 -5.42 -4.49 2.91
CA THR A 189 -4.24 -3.65 3.18
C THR A 189 -4.45 -2.22 2.72
N VAL A 190 -5.04 -2.01 1.52
CA VAL A 190 -5.31 -0.68 0.98
C VAL A 190 -6.32 0.07 1.84
N VAL A 191 -7.45 -0.55 2.22
CA VAL A 191 -8.47 0.11 3.04
C VAL A 191 -7.94 0.48 4.42
N VAL A 192 -7.22 -0.44 5.06
CA VAL A 192 -6.61 -0.22 6.37
C VAL A 192 -5.54 0.87 6.29
N GLY A 193 -4.66 0.77 5.30
CA GLY A 193 -3.57 1.73 5.10
C GLY A 193 -4.08 3.13 4.74
N MET A 194 -5.06 3.23 3.85
CA MET A 194 -5.67 4.51 3.48
C MET A 194 -6.26 5.23 4.70
N ARG A 195 -6.90 4.51 5.62
CA ARG A 195 -7.47 5.11 6.81
C ARG A 195 -6.42 5.69 7.75
N ILE A 196 -5.26 5.05 7.87
CA ILE A 196 -4.17 5.48 8.77
C ILE A 196 -3.31 6.55 8.12
N MET A 197 -2.95 6.34 6.85
CA MET A 197 -1.87 7.03 6.18
C MET A 197 -2.32 7.87 5.00
N GLY A 198 -3.58 7.74 4.58
CA GLY A 198 -4.11 8.36 3.37
C GLY A 198 -3.89 7.55 2.10
N ALA A 199 -4.69 7.86 1.08
CA ALA A 199 -4.66 7.17 -0.21
C ALA A 199 -3.30 7.31 -0.92
N LEU A 200 -2.69 8.49 -0.87
CA LEU A 200 -1.42 8.80 -1.53
C LEU A 200 -0.26 7.95 -0.97
N LEU A 201 -0.21 7.77 0.36
CA LEU A 201 0.89 7.05 0.97
C LEU A 201 0.79 5.54 0.74
N ILE A 202 -0.42 4.96 0.80
CA ILE A 202 -0.57 3.51 0.62
C ILE A 202 -0.14 3.06 -0.77
N SER A 203 -0.48 3.82 -1.82
CA SER A 203 -0.05 3.55 -3.20
C SER A 203 1.48 3.56 -3.32
N SER A 204 2.14 4.54 -2.68
CA SER A 204 3.59 4.62 -2.71
C SER A 204 4.27 3.48 -1.95
N LEU A 205 3.76 3.07 -0.78
CA LEU A 205 4.31 1.96 0.02
C LEU A 205 4.18 0.60 -0.69
N ILE A 206 3.23 0.44 -1.60
CA ILE A 206 3.11 -0.77 -2.42
C ILE A 206 4.19 -0.77 -3.52
N ILE A 207 4.44 0.37 -4.17
CA ILE A 207 5.26 0.42 -5.39
C ILE A 207 6.74 0.68 -5.09
N PHE A 208 7.07 1.72 -4.32
CA PHE A 208 8.46 2.18 -4.14
C PHE A 208 9.38 1.15 -3.50
N PRO A 209 9.03 0.49 -2.38
CA PRO A 209 9.93 -0.48 -1.75
C PRO A 209 10.20 -1.70 -2.65
N ALA A 210 9.18 -2.16 -3.39
CA ALA A 210 9.32 -3.25 -4.35
C ALA A 210 10.28 -2.87 -5.49
N LEU A 211 10.08 -1.72 -6.13
CA LEU A 211 10.96 -1.23 -7.19
C LEU A 211 12.39 -0.96 -6.70
N THR A 212 12.54 -0.45 -5.48
CA THR A 212 13.84 -0.17 -4.86
C THR A 212 14.62 -1.46 -4.65
N SER A 213 13.99 -2.48 -4.07
CA SER A 213 14.63 -3.77 -3.80
C SER A 213 15.01 -4.53 -5.08
N MET A 214 14.20 -4.44 -6.14
CA MET A 214 14.48 -5.05 -7.45
C MET A 214 15.70 -4.45 -8.16
N ARG A 215 16.20 -3.27 -7.75
CA ARG A 215 17.44 -2.68 -8.32
C ARG A 215 18.70 -3.41 -7.87
N VAL A 216 18.70 -4.01 -6.70
CA VAL A 216 19.88 -4.64 -6.09
C VAL A 216 19.72 -6.13 -5.83
N CYS A 217 18.52 -6.65 -5.74
CA CYS A 217 18.22 -8.05 -5.45
C CYS A 217 17.75 -8.78 -6.70
N LYS A 218 18.18 -10.07 -6.85
CA LYS A 218 17.85 -10.90 -8.02
C LYS A 218 16.93 -12.09 -7.67
N SER A 219 16.75 -12.41 -6.40
CA SER A 219 15.87 -13.51 -5.97
C SER A 219 14.60 -12.96 -5.32
N PHE A 220 13.47 -13.64 -5.54
CA PHE A 220 12.18 -13.23 -4.96
C PHE A 220 12.26 -13.06 -3.43
N ARG A 221 12.91 -14.00 -2.75
CA ARG A 221 13.07 -13.95 -1.29
C ARG A 221 13.87 -12.72 -0.84
N ALA A 222 14.98 -12.41 -1.52
CA ALA A 222 15.77 -11.23 -1.19
C ALA A 222 15.00 -9.94 -1.48
N VAL A 223 14.31 -9.86 -2.62
CA VAL A 223 13.45 -8.72 -2.97
C VAL A 223 12.37 -8.50 -1.90
N THR A 224 11.71 -9.55 -1.46
CA THR A 224 10.65 -9.48 -0.44
C THR A 224 11.19 -8.98 0.91
N ILE A 225 12.33 -9.52 1.37
CA ILE A 225 12.94 -9.11 2.66
C ILE A 225 13.44 -7.66 2.57
N VAL A 226 14.18 -7.31 1.53
CA VAL A 226 14.72 -5.95 1.37
C VAL A 226 13.60 -4.94 1.19
N SER A 227 12.54 -5.28 0.45
CA SER A 227 11.35 -4.43 0.30
C SER A 227 10.70 -4.14 1.66
N ALA A 228 10.53 -5.17 2.51
CA ALA A 228 9.99 -5.01 3.85
C ALA A 228 10.85 -4.10 4.72
N VAL A 229 12.18 -4.28 4.71
CA VAL A 229 13.12 -3.44 5.47
C VAL A 229 13.09 -1.99 4.96
N VAL A 230 13.19 -1.78 3.65
CA VAL A 230 13.15 -0.44 3.03
C VAL A 230 11.84 0.27 3.39
N SER A 231 10.70 -0.42 3.31
CA SER A 231 9.40 0.15 3.64
C SER A 231 9.33 0.64 5.09
N CYS A 232 9.78 -0.19 6.05
CA CYS A 232 9.80 0.17 7.46
C CYS A 232 10.75 1.34 7.75
N VAL A 233 11.95 1.32 7.17
CA VAL A 233 12.95 2.38 7.36
C VAL A 233 12.47 3.70 6.76
N CYS A 234 11.97 3.69 5.52
CA CYS A 234 11.44 4.89 4.87
C CYS A 234 10.22 5.44 5.61
N PHE A 235 9.34 4.56 6.10
CA PHE A 235 8.21 4.97 6.92
C PHE A 235 8.66 5.67 8.21
N PHE A 236 9.61 5.08 8.93
CA PHE A 236 10.14 5.66 10.17
C PHE A 236 10.81 7.02 9.91
N ILE A 237 11.71 7.10 8.90
CA ILE A 237 12.39 8.34 8.53
C ILE A 237 11.38 9.41 8.12
N GLY A 238 10.40 9.07 7.28
CA GLY A 238 9.38 9.99 6.83
C GLY A 238 8.51 10.53 7.98
N LEU A 239 8.19 9.68 8.97
CA LEU A 239 7.45 10.08 10.16
C LEU A 239 8.26 11.05 11.04
N VAL A 240 9.55 10.78 11.23
CA VAL A 240 10.47 11.67 11.97
C VAL A 240 10.61 13.03 11.24
N LEU A 241 10.77 13.02 9.93
CA LEU A 241 10.84 14.23 9.12
C LEU A 241 9.53 15.05 9.19
N SER A 242 8.39 14.35 9.13
CA SER A 242 7.07 14.98 9.28
C SER A 242 6.95 15.72 10.63
N TYR A 243 7.38 15.07 11.71
CA TYR A 243 7.37 15.67 13.04
C TYR A 243 8.32 16.87 13.16
N ALA A 244 9.55 16.73 12.60
CA ALA A 244 10.57 17.77 12.67
C ALA A 244 10.22 19.03 11.83
N LEU A 245 9.58 18.84 10.68
CA LEU A 245 9.29 19.89 9.70
C LEU A 245 7.82 20.36 9.73
N ASN A 246 6.98 19.81 10.61
CA ASN A 246 5.54 20.08 10.65
C ASN A 246 4.85 19.88 9.28
N THR A 247 5.24 18.83 8.55
CA THR A 247 4.70 18.51 7.22
C THR A 247 3.72 17.32 7.27
N PRO A 248 2.82 17.15 6.28
CA PRO A 248 1.92 16.00 6.25
C PRO A 248 2.71 14.69 6.23
N ALA A 249 2.39 13.76 7.14
CA ALA A 249 3.13 12.51 7.33
C ALA A 249 3.17 11.65 6.06
N GLY A 250 2.04 11.57 5.34
CA GLY A 250 1.96 10.83 4.08
C GLY A 250 2.96 11.33 3.05
N ALA A 251 2.99 12.64 2.79
CA ALA A 251 3.90 13.25 1.81
C ALA A 251 5.37 13.08 2.19
N SER A 252 5.71 13.22 3.49
CA SER A 252 7.08 13.06 3.98
C SER A 252 7.60 11.63 3.80
N VAL A 253 6.76 10.62 4.04
CA VAL A 253 7.12 9.21 3.81
C VAL A 253 7.25 8.90 2.31
N VAL A 254 6.39 9.46 1.45
CA VAL A 254 6.51 9.34 -0.01
C VAL A 254 7.84 9.92 -0.49
N ALA A 255 8.19 11.11 -0.01
CA ALA A 255 9.47 11.76 -0.35
C ALA A 255 10.67 10.90 0.10
N ALA A 256 10.64 10.35 1.32
CA ALA A 256 11.68 9.43 1.81
C ALA A 256 11.82 8.18 0.91
N ASN A 257 10.71 7.58 0.50
CA ASN A 257 10.71 6.44 -0.43
C ASN A 257 11.28 6.83 -1.81
N ALA A 258 10.92 8.00 -2.36
CA ALA A 258 11.42 8.47 -3.64
C ALA A 258 12.94 8.70 -3.61
N VAL A 259 13.45 9.33 -2.55
CA VAL A 259 14.90 9.51 -2.35
C VAL A 259 15.61 8.16 -2.23
N CYS A 260 15.05 7.21 -1.45
CA CYS A 260 15.60 5.88 -1.32
C CYS A 260 15.66 5.15 -2.68
N LEU A 261 14.60 5.21 -3.49
CA LEU A 261 14.60 4.64 -4.84
C LEU A 261 15.70 5.24 -5.72
N ALA A 262 15.87 6.57 -5.69
CA ALA A 262 16.91 7.26 -6.46
C ALA A 262 18.32 6.81 -6.04
N LEU A 263 18.60 6.69 -4.74
CA LEU A 263 19.86 6.20 -4.21
C LEU A 263 20.16 4.76 -4.64
N PHE A 264 19.18 3.86 -4.52
CA PHE A 264 19.33 2.46 -4.93
C PHE A 264 19.46 2.31 -6.46
N ALA A 265 18.77 3.15 -7.23
CA ALA A 265 18.93 3.18 -8.69
C ALA A 265 20.35 3.62 -9.09
N ALA A 266 20.91 4.64 -8.45
CA ALA A 266 22.29 5.08 -8.66
C ALA A 266 23.29 3.98 -8.25
N ALA A 267 23.12 3.37 -7.08
CA ALA A 267 23.96 2.27 -6.62
C ALA A 267 23.90 1.06 -7.57
N GLY A 268 22.72 0.67 -8.04
CA GLY A 268 22.53 -0.40 -9.02
C GLY A 268 23.19 -0.11 -10.37
N ALA A 269 23.13 1.14 -10.83
CA ALA A 269 23.83 1.55 -12.07
C ALA A 269 25.34 1.45 -11.94
N VAL A 270 25.92 1.87 -10.80
CA VAL A 270 27.36 1.76 -10.51
C VAL A 270 27.79 0.29 -10.45
N MET A 271 27.06 -0.55 -9.73
CA MET A 271 27.35 -2.00 -9.63
C MET A 271 27.35 -2.67 -11.00
N ASN A 272 26.38 -2.35 -11.86
CA ASN A 272 26.30 -2.91 -13.20
C ASN A 272 27.46 -2.44 -14.11
N ARG A 273 27.95 -1.22 -13.95
CA ARG A 273 29.15 -0.73 -14.67
C ARG A 273 30.41 -1.47 -14.23
N ILE A 274 30.61 -1.67 -12.92
CA ILE A 274 31.76 -2.39 -12.38
C ILE A 274 31.76 -3.86 -12.83
N SER A 275 30.59 -4.51 -12.81
CA SER A 275 30.43 -5.90 -13.26
C SER A 275 30.75 -6.06 -14.75
N ARG A 276 30.32 -5.12 -15.60
CA ARG A 276 30.64 -5.14 -17.05
C ARG A 276 32.10 -4.83 -17.36
N GLY A 277 32.79 -4.06 -16.51
CA GLY A 277 34.21 -3.77 -16.67
C GLY A 277 35.16 -4.93 -16.31
N LYS A 278 34.67 -5.94 -15.56
CA LYS A 278 35.45 -7.13 -15.22
C LYS A 278 35.42 -8.24 -16.28
N PHE A 279 34.57 -8.11 -17.29
CA PHE A 279 34.42 -9.08 -18.40
C PHE A 279 34.94 -8.54 -19.74
N LYS A 280 35.66 -7.42 -19.74
CA LYS A 280 36.53 -6.97 -20.82
C LYS A 280 37.99 -7.11 -20.38
#